data_20bce30cc39a0a9770b23cd95cb08e34
#
_entry.id   20bce30cc39a0a9770b23cd95cb08e34
#
_cell.length_a   1.000
_cell.length_b   1.000
_cell.length_c   1.000
_cell.angle_alpha   90.00
_cell.angle_beta   90.00
_cell.angle_gamma   90.00
#
_symmetry.space_group_name_H-M   'P 1'
#
loop_
_entity.id
_entity.type
_entity.pdbx_description
1 polymer ?
#
loop_
_entity_poly.entity_id
_entity_poly.type
_entity_poly.pdbx_seq_one_letter_code
_entity_poly.pdbx_strand_id
1 'polypeptide(L)'
;PLLKEAVEQAVTVDFEGVPTRVMTAEHLAAIALQTGRAKDFARLVAFVESGVLAPDKLTDILARHHLADAWSRFEAKYLTNP
;
A
#
# COMPACT_ATOMS: atom_id res chain seq x y z
N PRO A 1 -11.08 -8.93 -5.70
CA PRO A 1 -9.62 -8.86 -5.80
C PRO A 1 -9.07 -7.48 -5.45
N LEU A 2 -7.86 -7.47 -4.91
CA LEU A 2 -7.24 -6.24 -4.45
C LEU A 2 -7.08 -5.20 -5.56
N LEU A 3 -6.63 -5.62 -6.72
CA LEU A 3 -6.40 -4.69 -7.83
C LEU A 3 -7.69 -4.04 -8.29
N LYS A 4 -8.76 -4.80 -8.36
CA LYS A 4 -10.07 -4.26 -8.72
C LYS A 4 -10.53 -3.22 -7.70
N GLU A 5 -10.38 -3.51 -6.41
CA GLU A 5 -10.73 -2.56 -5.36
C GLU A 5 -9.88 -1.28 -5.48
N ALA A 6 -8.57 -1.43 -5.74
CA ALA A 6 -7.67 -0.30 -5.87
C ALA A 6 -8.10 0.63 -7.01
N VAL A 7 -8.51 0.04 -8.13
CA VAL A 7 -8.99 0.83 -9.28
C VAL A 7 -10.32 1.51 -8.94
N GLU A 8 -11.24 0.79 -8.32
CA GLU A 8 -12.57 1.33 -7.99
C GLU A 8 -12.49 2.48 -6.98
N GLN A 9 -11.52 2.42 -6.06
CA GLN A 9 -11.37 3.42 -5.01
C GLN A 9 -10.29 4.47 -5.32
N ALA A 10 -9.75 4.44 -6.54
CA ALA A 10 -8.79 5.47 -6.95
C ALA A 10 -9.45 6.85 -6.91
N VAL A 11 -8.67 7.85 -6.51
CA VAL A 11 -9.17 9.22 -6.43
C VAL A 11 -8.77 10.00 -7.67
N THR A 12 -9.59 11.00 -8.02
CA THR A 12 -9.28 11.89 -9.13
C THR A 12 -8.49 13.08 -8.61
N VAL A 13 -7.34 13.33 -9.20
CA VAL A 13 -6.53 14.51 -8.88
C VAL A 13 -6.31 15.31 -10.15
N ASP A 14 -6.09 16.60 -9.99
CA ASP A 14 -5.78 17.49 -11.11
C ASP A 14 -4.27 17.49 -11.30
N PHE A 15 -3.83 17.00 -12.46
CA PHE A 15 -2.42 16.99 -12.81
C PHE A 15 -2.24 17.87 -14.06
N GLU A 16 -1.68 19.04 -13.84
CA GLU A 16 -1.45 20.03 -14.91
C GLU A 16 -2.73 20.34 -15.71
N GLY A 17 -3.85 20.48 -15.00
CA GLY A 17 -5.14 20.80 -15.61
C GLY A 17 -5.87 19.59 -16.18
N VAL A 18 -5.33 18.39 -16.04
CA VAL A 18 -5.95 17.16 -16.55
C VAL A 18 -6.42 16.30 -15.37
N PRO A 19 -7.72 15.95 -15.30
CA PRO A 19 -8.20 15.03 -14.27
C PRO A 19 -7.53 13.66 -14.46
N THR A 20 -6.87 13.18 -13.41
CA THR A 20 -6.14 11.91 -13.45
C THR A 20 -6.54 11.08 -12.25
N ARG A 21 -6.84 9.80 -12.47
CA ARG A 21 -7.16 8.88 -11.38
C ARG A 21 -5.88 8.26 -10.85
N VAL A 22 -5.73 8.31 -9.52
CA VAL A 22 -4.58 7.68 -8.84
C VAL A 22 -5.07 6.78 -7.73
N MET A 23 -4.42 5.64 -7.58
CA MET A 23 -4.72 4.73 -6.48
C MET A 23 -4.24 5.34 -5.17
N THR A 24 -4.94 5.02 -4.08
CA THR A 24 -4.52 5.49 -2.76
C THR A 24 -3.18 4.84 -2.38
N ALA A 25 -2.42 5.53 -1.51
CA ALA A 25 -1.13 5.01 -1.04
C ALA A 25 -1.32 3.66 -0.34
N GLU A 26 -2.40 3.50 0.42
CA GLU A 26 -2.69 2.24 1.11
C GLU A 26 -2.93 1.09 0.15
N HIS A 27 -3.63 1.33 -0.95
CA HIS A 27 -3.84 0.30 -1.96
C HIS A 27 -2.54 -0.04 -2.69
N LEU A 28 -1.72 0.96 -3.01
CA LEU A 28 -0.42 0.73 -3.62
C LEU A 28 0.48 -0.09 -2.69
N ALA A 29 0.46 0.21 -1.39
CA ALA A 29 1.22 -0.54 -0.40
C ALA A 29 0.76 -2.00 -0.35
N ALA A 30 -0.56 -2.24 -0.33
CA ALA A 30 -1.10 -3.59 -0.30
C ALA A 30 -0.71 -4.38 -1.56
N ILE A 31 -0.76 -3.75 -2.72
CA ILE A 31 -0.36 -4.38 -3.98
C ILE A 31 1.13 -4.73 -3.95
N ALA A 32 1.98 -3.83 -3.48
CA ALA A 32 3.41 -4.08 -3.35
C ALA A 32 3.68 -5.27 -2.44
N LEU A 33 2.95 -5.35 -1.32
CA LEU A 33 3.08 -6.46 -0.38
C LEU A 33 2.66 -7.79 -1.03
N GLN A 34 1.57 -7.78 -1.79
CA GLN A 34 1.07 -8.98 -2.46
C GLN A 34 2.04 -9.47 -3.53
N THR A 35 2.63 -8.54 -4.29
CA THR A 35 3.60 -8.87 -5.33
C THR A 35 4.90 -9.41 -4.73
N GLY A 36 5.38 -8.80 -3.66
CA GLY A 36 6.47 -9.33 -2.84
C GLY A 36 7.85 -9.37 -3.46
N ARG A 37 8.14 -8.49 -4.43
CA ARG A 37 9.49 -8.42 -4.99
C ARG A 37 10.37 -7.48 -4.17
N ALA A 38 11.69 -7.61 -4.30
CA ALA A 38 12.63 -6.78 -3.54
C ALA A 38 12.37 -5.28 -3.73
N LYS A 39 12.14 -4.85 -4.97
CA LYS A 39 11.86 -3.44 -5.25
C LYS A 39 10.52 -2.99 -4.68
N ASP A 40 9.56 -3.91 -4.56
CA ASP A 40 8.27 -3.60 -3.98
C ASP A 40 8.39 -3.39 -2.47
N PHE A 41 9.23 -4.19 -1.81
CA PHE A 41 9.49 -4.01 -0.39
C PHE A 41 10.24 -2.70 -0.12
N ALA A 42 11.16 -2.32 -0.99
CA ALA A 42 11.84 -1.03 -0.86
C ALA A 42 10.84 0.12 -0.96
N ARG A 43 9.87 0.02 -1.86
CA ARG A 43 8.82 1.02 -2.00
C ARG A 43 7.94 1.07 -0.75
N LEU A 44 7.60 -0.10 -0.20
CA LEU A 44 6.82 -0.18 1.04
C LEU A 44 7.54 0.52 2.19
N VAL A 45 8.84 0.28 2.35
CA VAL A 45 9.63 0.95 3.38
C VAL A 45 9.56 2.46 3.19
N ALA A 46 9.69 2.94 1.95
CA ALA A 46 9.62 4.37 1.66
C ALA A 46 8.24 4.94 2.03
N PHE A 47 7.15 4.23 1.75
CA PHE A 47 5.81 4.66 2.15
C PHE A 47 5.68 4.77 3.67
N VAL A 48 6.18 3.79 4.40
CA VAL A 48 6.12 3.80 5.86
C VAL A 48 6.93 4.96 6.42
N GLU A 49 8.13 5.16 5.91
CA GLU A 49 9.02 6.21 6.41
C GLU A 49 8.48 7.61 6.10
N SER A 50 7.79 7.78 4.99
CA SER A 50 7.22 9.08 4.62
C SER A 50 5.96 9.43 5.40
N GLY A 51 5.36 8.45 6.08
CA GLY A 51 4.17 8.69 6.90
C GLY A 51 2.89 8.93 6.10
N VAL A 52 2.84 8.53 4.85
CA VAL A 52 1.67 8.76 3.99
C VAL A 52 0.56 7.73 4.18
N LEU A 53 0.85 6.62 4.87
CA LEU A 53 -0.12 5.55 5.05
C LEU A 53 -0.99 5.81 6.28
N ALA A 54 -2.32 5.80 6.10
CA ALA A 54 -3.26 5.87 7.21
C ALA A 54 -3.38 4.47 7.83
N PRO A 55 -2.99 4.29 9.12
CA PRO A 55 -2.93 2.95 9.72
C PRO A 55 -4.26 2.21 9.70
N ASP A 56 -5.34 2.87 10.04
CA ASP A 56 -6.66 2.23 10.09
C ASP A 56 -7.11 1.76 8.72
N LYS A 57 -6.91 2.59 7.71
CA LYS A 57 -7.29 2.27 6.34
C LYS A 57 -6.45 1.11 5.80
N LEU A 58 -5.15 1.14 6.06
CA LEU A 58 -4.25 0.08 5.63
C LEU A 58 -4.62 -1.24 6.30
N THR A 59 -4.83 -1.24 7.62
CA THR A 59 -5.20 -2.43 8.36
C THR A 59 -6.48 -3.06 7.80
N ASP A 60 -7.47 -2.24 7.49
CA ASP A 60 -8.72 -2.71 6.93
C ASP A 60 -8.53 -3.40 5.57
N ILE A 61 -7.75 -2.77 4.69
CA ILE A 61 -7.45 -3.34 3.38
C ILE A 61 -6.69 -4.67 3.52
N LEU A 62 -5.70 -4.72 4.37
CA LEU A 62 -4.91 -5.92 4.59
C LEU A 62 -5.78 -7.07 5.12
N ALA A 63 -6.69 -6.76 6.03
CA ALA A 63 -7.60 -7.77 6.58
C ALA A 63 -8.54 -8.31 5.52
N ARG A 64 -9.13 -7.44 4.70
CA ARG A 64 -10.07 -7.85 3.66
C ARG A 64 -9.43 -8.72 2.59
N HIS A 65 -8.15 -8.55 2.33
CA HIS A 65 -7.44 -9.26 1.25
C HIS A 65 -6.47 -10.32 1.77
N HIS A 66 -6.59 -10.69 3.05
CA HIS A 66 -5.80 -11.75 3.67
C HIS A 66 -4.30 -11.49 3.62
N LEU A 67 -3.90 -10.24 3.81
CA LEU A 67 -2.50 -9.82 3.75
C LEU A 67 -1.92 -9.48 5.13
N ALA A 68 -2.70 -9.66 6.20
CA ALA A 68 -2.25 -9.30 7.54
C ALA A 68 -0.99 -10.06 7.96
N ASP A 69 -0.93 -11.37 7.68
CA ASP A 69 0.25 -12.17 8.00
C ASP A 69 1.47 -11.75 7.19
N ALA A 70 1.26 -11.44 5.91
CA ALA A 70 2.34 -10.97 5.05
C ALA A 70 2.88 -9.62 5.56
N TRP A 71 2.00 -8.75 6.04
CA TRP A 71 2.39 -7.49 6.62
C TRP A 71 3.21 -7.69 7.90
N SER A 72 2.80 -8.61 8.76
CA SER A 72 3.55 -8.92 9.98
C SER A 72 4.96 -9.41 9.67
N ARG A 73 5.09 -10.26 8.65
CA ARG A 73 6.41 -10.74 8.22
C ARG A 73 7.26 -9.61 7.67
N PHE A 74 6.64 -8.70 6.90
CA PHE A 74 7.33 -7.53 6.38
C PHE A 74 7.84 -6.64 7.51
N GLU A 75 6.99 -6.35 8.50
CA GLU A 75 7.38 -5.53 9.63
C GLU A 75 8.56 -6.14 10.39
N ALA A 76 8.49 -7.45 10.63
CA ALA A 76 9.55 -8.14 11.37
C ALA A 76 10.89 -8.07 10.62
N LYS A 77 10.85 -8.11 9.30
CA LYS A 77 12.07 -8.15 8.49
C LYS A 77 12.65 -6.77 8.20
N TYR A 78 11.80 -5.79 7.95
CA TYR A 78 12.25 -4.49 7.43
C TYR A 78 12.04 -3.32 8.38
N LEU A 79 11.08 -3.40 9.28
CA LEU A 79 10.71 -2.27 10.14
C LEU A 79 11.14 -2.44 11.59
N THR A 80 11.58 -3.63 11.98
CA THR A 80 12.05 -3.87 13.34
C THR A 80 13.51 -3.46 13.44
N ASN A 81 13.81 -2.55 14.34
CA ASN A 81 15.18 -2.17 14.61
C ASN A 81 15.80 -3.11 15.64
N PRO A 82 16.99 -3.58 15.40
CA PRO A 82 17.70 -4.38 16.38
C PRO A 82 18.03 -3.58 17.64
#